data_369e77fa0d951b9d38cd77dfb199bdf5
#
_entry.id   369e77fa0d951b9d38cd77dfb199bdf5
#
_cell.length_a   1.000
_cell.length_b   1.000
_cell.length_c   1.000
_cell.angle_alpha   90.00
_cell.angle_beta   90.00
_cell.angle_gamma   90.00
#
_symmetry.space_group_name_H-M   'P 1'
#
loop_
_entity.id
_entity.type
_entity.pdbx_description
1 polymer ?
#
loop_
_entity_poly.entity_id
_entity_poly.type
_entity_poly.pdbx_seq_one_letter_code
_entity_poly.pdbx_strand_id
1 'polypeptide(L)'
;MSLKRPARVLFLHPSNELYGADTSLLYLLRGLDRSRFDPYVILANDLDYSGLLSKELTKSQIKVASLPIAVARRKYLSPTGLPGFLGRVRSSVRLVSQIIAQEEIDLVHTNTLAVWTGALAARRSNRPHIWHIRESLESPKQLVTLMQRFVPSYSERVVGVSQAVLENILVSAKARAKGVVIYNGKEPETWMGAEASGGRERVRRELGIGPDEVAVGMVARISTMKAPDLCVQAVARLQPHFPQLRCFIAGGPVPGQTEALEEVERLVARAPDPARIHLLGERRDAPDLMAAMDILAAPSRYGEGASLTIIQGMFAAKPVVASDAGGNRELVEAGRTGYLIPPEDVEALAEGLGHLARDAGLRRQMGGAGQQRALQRFTLDRTVAEFNALLWDVYTNNAKARE
;
A
#
# COMPACT_ATOMS: atom_id res chain seq x y z
N MET A 1 -11.12 -22.13 -24.56
CA MET A 1 -11.28 -21.07 -25.57
C MET A 1 -9.91 -20.70 -26.07
N SER A 2 -9.58 -20.91 -27.35
CA SER A 2 -8.34 -20.41 -27.95
C SER A 2 -8.55 -18.93 -28.27
N LEU A 3 -7.74 -18.05 -27.66
CA LEU A 3 -7.81 -16.61 -27.95
C LEU A 3 -7.20 -16.35 -29.33
N LYS A 4 -7.88 -15.57 -30.16
CA LYS A 4 -7.30 -15.07 -31.43
C LYS A 4 -6.15 -14.07 -31.18
N ARG A 5 -6.17 -13.37 -30.05
CA ARG A 5 -5.14 -12.45 -29.52
C ARG A 5 -5.23 -12.37 -28.00
N PRO A 6 -4.18 -11.92 -27.29
CA PRO A 6 -4.29 -11.58 -25.87
C PRO A 6 -5.38 -10.53 -25.62
N ALA A 7 -6.10 -10.66 -24.49
CA ALA A 7 -7.11 -9.68 -24.07
C ALA A 7 -6.44 -8.36 -23.69
N ARG A 8 -6.86 -7.25 -24.30
CA ARG A 8 -6.33 -5.92 -23.99
C ARG A 8 -6.96 -5.36 -22.72
N VAL A 9 -6.14 -5.14 -21.72
CA VAL A 9 -6.56 -4.66 -20.40
C VAL A 9 -6.06 -3.24 -20.17
N LEU A 10 -6.98 -2.30 -19.98
CA LEU A 10 -6.66 -0.92 -19.66
C LEU A 10 -6.59 -0.71 -18.16
N PHE A 11 -5.43 -0.27 -17.67
CA PHE A 11 -5.20 0.07 -16.27
C PHE A 11 -5.18 1.58 -16.07
N LEU A 12 -5.99 2.11 -15.13
CA LEU A 12 -5.96 3.51 -14.76
C LEU A 12 -5.36 3.67 -13.37
N HIS A 13 -4.40 4.59 -13.21
CA HIS A 13 -3.70 4.83 -11.96
C HIS A 13 -3.50 6.33 -11.69
N PRO A 14 -3.62 6.81 -10.42
CA PRO A 14 -3.64 8.23 -10.07
C PRO A 14 -2.27 8.89 -9.91
N SER A 15 -1.17 8.17 -10.12
CA SER A 15 0.19 8.62 -9.77
C SER A 15 1.20 8.15 -10.80
N ASN A 16 2.37 8.83 -10.87
CA ASN A 16 3.50 8.45 -11.72
C ASN A 16 4.82 8.54 -10.93
N GLU A 17 4.78 8.00 -9.69
CA GLU A 17 5.90 7.88 -8.76
C GLU A 17 6.28 6.41 -8.56
N LEU A 18 7.01 6.07 -7.48
CA LEU A 18 7.30 4.70 -7.05
C LEU A 18 6.95 4.49 -5.57
N TYR A 19 5.83 5.04 -5.12
CA TYR A 19 5.31 4.75 -3.77
C TYR A 19 4.66 3.36 -3.71
N GLY A 20 4.12 2.99 -2.56
CA GLY A 20 3.60 1.63 -2.32
C GLY A 20 2.56 1.15 -3.33
N ALA A 21 1.59 1.98 -3.70
CA ALA A 21 0.57 1.63 -4.69
C ALA A 21 1.14 1.53 -6.11
N ASP A 22 2.10 2.40 -6.45
CA ASP A 22 2.77 2.45 -7.76
C ASP A 22 3.63 1.20 -7.96
N THR A 23 4.47 0.87 -6.97
CA THR A 23 5.32 -0.33 -7.00
C THR A 23 4.49 -1.60 -7.02
N SER A 24 3.38 -1.67 -6.28
CA SER A 24 2.48 -2.82 -6.33
C SER A 24 1.85 -3.01 -7.71
N LEU A 25 1.45 -1.92 -8.39
CA LEU A 25 0.95 -1.98 -9.76
C LEU A 25 2.04 -2.44 -10.73
N LEU A 26 3.25 -1.88 -10.62
CA LEU A 26 4.39 -2.24 -11.48
C LEU A 26 4.70 -3.73 -11.40
N TYR A 27 4.83 -4.29 -10.20
CA TYR A 27 5.11 -5.72 -10.01
C TYR A 27 3.97 -6.60 -10.50
N LEU A 28 2.72 -6.21 -10.24
CA LEU A 28 1.56 -6.90 -10.76
C LEU A 28 1.58 -6.99 -12.28
N LEU A 29 1.88 -5.87 -12.96
CA LEU A 29 1.93 -5.79 -14.41
C LEU A 29 3.12 -6.56 -15.02
N ARG A 30 4.27 -6.61 -14.34
CA ARG A 30 5.42 -7.44 -14.73
C ARG A 30 5.11 -8.93 -14.67
N GLY A 31 4.29 -9.35 -13.71
CA GLY A 31 3.87 -10.74 -13.54
C GLY A 31 2.63 -11.14 -14.34
N LEU A 32 2.05 -10.27 -15.16
CA LEU A 32 0.92 -10.64 -16.00
C LEU A 32 1.30 -11.70 -17.03
N ASP A 33 0.42 -12.70 -17.19
CA ASP A 33 0.51 -13.69 -18.27
C ASP A 33 0.31 -13.02 -19.63
N ARG A 34 1.43 -12.68 -20.29
CA ARG A 34 1.44 -11.97 -21.58
C ARG A 34 0.88 -12.82 -22.75
N SER A 35 0.75 -14.11 -22.57
CA SER A 35 0.06 -14.96 -23.54
C SER A 35 -1.46 -14.75 -23.54
N ARG A 36 -1.99 -14.27 -22.42
CA ARG A 36 -3.43 -14.04 -22.22
C ARG A 36 -3.80 -12.56 -22.17
N PHE A 37 -2.90 -11.69 -21.70
CA PHE A 37 -3.20 -10.28 -21.44
C PHE A 37 -2.17 -9.33 -22.06
N ASP A 38 -2.68 -8.28 -22.69
CA ASP A 38 -1.91 -7.16 -23.22
C ASP A 38 -2.26 -5.89 -22.43
N PRO A 39 -1.43 -5.45 -21.45
CA PRO A 39 -1.73 -4.30 -20.63
C PRO A 39 -1.42 -2.98 -21.32
N TYR A 40 -2.34 -2.03 -21.18
CA TYR A 40 -2.13 -0.62 -21.46
C TYR A 40 -2.39 0.20 -20.19
N VAL A 41 -1.47 1.07 -19.80
CA VAL A 41 -1.56 1.84 -18.56
C VAL A 41 -1.80 3.32 -18.86
N ILE A 42 -2.80 3.92 -18.23
CA ILE A 42 -3.01 5.37 -18.21
C ILE A 42 -2.68 5.87 -16.80
N LEU A 43 -1.69 6.75 -16.71
CA LEU A 43 -1.28 7.44 -15.51
C LEU A 43 -1.83 8.86 -15.51
N ALA A 44 -2.30 9.34 -14.35
CA ALA A 44 -2.72 10.73 -14.21
C ALA A 44 -1.53 11.70 -14.35
N ASN A 45 -1.78 12.87 -14.94
CA ASN A 45 -0.83 13.97 -15.03
C ASN A 45 -1.38 15.25 -14.39
N ASP A 46 -2.24 15.12 -13.38
CA ASP A 46 -2.89 16.22 -12.68
C ASP A 46 -1.99 16.93 -11.65
N LEU A 47 -0.81 16.38 -11.40
CA LEU A 47 0.28 16.93 -10.59
C LEU A 47 1.60 16.81 -11.35
N ASP A 48 2.61 17.52 -10.84
CA ASP A 48 3.99 17.38 -11.31
C ASP A 48 4.63 16.14 -10.68
N TYR A 49 4.72 15.07 -11.47
CA TYR A 49 5.27 13.78 -11.08
C TYR A 49 6.68 13.59 -11.63
N SER A 50 7.53 12.85 -10.92
CA SER A 50 8.89 12.53 -11.38
C SER A 50 8.94 11.62 -12.62
N GLY A 51 7.83 10.93 -12.94
CA GLY A 51 7.75 10.05 -14.09
C GLY A 51 8.45 8.70 -13.89
N LEU A 52 8.71 8.31 -12.66
CA LEU A 52 9.46 7.09 -12.36
C LEU A 52 8.68 5.83 -12.74
N LEU A 53 7.38 5.77 -12.46
CA LEU A 53 6.56 4.61 -12.80
C LEU A 53 6.46 4.40 -14.32
N SER A 54 6.23 5.47 -15.10
CA SER A 54 6.17 5.38 -16.56
C SER A 54 7.49 4.88 -17.16
N LYS A 55 8.63 5.32 -16.63
CA LYS A 55 9.96 4.83 -17.05
C LYS A 55 10.11 3.34 -16.82
N GLU A 56 9.73 2.85 -15.63
CA GLU A 56 9.83 1.43 -15.29
C GLU A 56 8.84 0.56 -16.08
N LEU A 57 7.63 1.05 -16.35
CA LEU A 57 6.66 0.38 -17.22
C LEU A 57 7.17 0.25 -18.67
N THR A 58 7.74 1.33 -19.22
CA THR A 58 8.34 1.33 -20.56
C THR A 58 9.50 0.34 -20.67
N LYS A 59 10.41 0.29 -19.67
CA LYS A 59 11.49 -0.71 -19.60
C LYS A 59 10.95 -2.14 -19.60
N SER A 60 9.77 -2.36 -19.03
CA SER A 60 9.08 -3.64 -18.97
C SER A 60 8.23 -3.93 -20.24
N GLN A 61 8.38 -3.14 -21.31
CA GLN A 61 7.63 -3.26 -22.55
C GLN A 61 6.09 -3.20 -22.35
N ILE A 62 5.66 -2.38 -21.39
CA ILE A 62 4.24 -2.12 -21.12
C ILE A 62 3.88 -0.78 -21.75
N LYS A 63 2.83 -0.77 -22.58
CA LYS A 63 2.31 0.46 -23.17
C LYS A 63 1.79 1.38 -22.06
N VAL A 64 2.26 2.63 -22.03
CA VAL A 64 1.89 3.61 -21.03
C VAL A 64 1.64 4.99 -21.64
N ALA A 65 0.65 5.69 -21.13
CA ALA A 65 0.38 7.09 -21.44
C ALA A 65 0.14 7.89 -20.17
N SER A 66 0.62 9.13 -20.15
CA SER A 66 0.34 10.10 -19.08
C SER A 66 -0.71 11.09 -19.58
N LEU A 67 -1.92 11.08 -18.99
CA LEU A 67 -3.07 11.77 -19.51
C LEU A 67 -3.82 12.55 -18.41
N PRO A 68 -4.58 13.62 -18.78
CA PRO A 68 -5.32 14.44 -17.82
C PRO A 68 -6.59 13.73 -17.32
N ILE A 69 -6.43 12.56 -16.70
CA ILE A 69 -7.54 11.88 -16.05
C ILE A 69 -7.86 12.49 -14.69
N ALA A 70 -9.15 12.55 -14.36
CA ALA A 70 -9.62 13.13 -13.11
C ALA A 70 -9.30 12.23 -11.92
N VAL A 71 -8.60 12.79 -10.93
CA VAL A 71 -8.30 12.14 -9.64
C VAL A 71 -9.03 12.89 -8.53
N ALA A 72 -9.79 12.17 -7.70
CA ALA A 72 -10.53 12.72 -6.56
C ALA A 72 -9.57 13.07 -5.42
N ARG A 73 -9.02 14.28 -5.44
CA ARG A 73 -8.16 14.79 -4.38
C ARG A 73 -8.95 15.67 -3.43
N ARG A 74 -8.58 15.69 -2.14
CA ARG A 74 -9.27 16.50 -1.11
C ARG A 74 -9.52 17.93 -1.53
N LYS A 75 -8.54 18.59 -2.17
CA LYS A 75 -8.66 19.97 -2.65
C LYS A 75 -9.78 20.19 -3.68
N TYR A 76 -10.22 19.15 -4.38
CA TYR A 76 -11.27 19.22 -5.40
C TYR A 76 -12.66 18.83 -4.88
N LEU A 77 -12.74 18.24 -3.69
CA LEU A 77 -13.99 17.78 -3.09
C LEU A 77 -14.65 18.83 -2.17
N SER A 78 -14.16 20.07 -2.20
CA SER A 78 -14.83 21.21 -1.57
C SER A 78 -16.09 21.64 -2.36
N PRO A 79 -17.06 22.32 -1.74
CA PRO A 79 -18.25 22.81 -2.46
C PRO A 79 -17.93 23.62 -3.71
N THR A 80 -16.88 24.45 -3.64
CA THR A 80 -16.43 25.29 -4.78
C THR A 80 -15.60 24.52 -5.81
N GLY A 81 -14.90 23.47 -5.41
CA GLY A 81 -14.07 22.63 -6.30
C GLY A 81 -14.85 21.55 -7.04
N LEU A 82 -15.98 21.11 -6.46
CA LEU A 82 -16.77 19.99 -6.98
C LEU A 82 -17.29 20.17 -8.42
N PRO A 83 -17.86 21.33 -8.84
CA PRO A 83 -18.29 21.51 -10.23
C PRO A 83 -17.14 21.37 -11.24
N GLY A 84 -15.97 21.97 -10.94
CA GLY A 84 -14.77 21.82 -11.76
C GLY A 84 -14.25 20.38 -11.81
N PHE A 85 -14.32 19.67 -10.70
CA PHE A 85 -13.97 18.24 -10.65
C PHE A 85 -14.90 17.41 -11.52
N LEU A 86 -16.22 17.59 -11.45
CA LEU A 86 -17.20 16.90 -12.29
C LEU A 86 -16.99 17.19 -13.78
N GLY A 87 -16.64 18.41 -14.13
CA GLY A 87 -16.25 18.78 -15.49
C GLY A 87 -15.03 18.00 -15.98
N ARG A 88 -13.98 17.89 -15.15
CA ARG A 88 -12.79 17.07 -15.45
C ARG A 88 -13.13 15.60 -15.58
N VAL A 89 -13.97 15.04 -14.69
CA VAL A 89 -14.45 13.65 -14.80
C VAL A 89 -15.12 13.42 -16.15
N ARG A 90 -16.04 14.32 -16.57
CA ARG A 90 -16.74 14.19 -17.85
C ARG A 90 -15.78 14.21 -19.06
N SER A 91 -14.80 15.12 -19.06
CA SER A 91 -13.77 15.18 -20.11
C SER A 91 -12.89 13.94 -20.13
N SER A 92 -12.44 13.48 -18.96
CA SER A 92 -11.64 12.25 -18.80
C SER A 92 -12.40 11.01 -19.29
N VAL A 93 -13.70 10.91 -18.97
CA VAL A 93 -14.54 9.78 -19.43
C VAL A 93 -14.65 9.75 -20.95
N ARG A 94 -14.80 10.92 -21.61
CA ARG A 94 -14.81 11.00 -23.08
C ARG A 94 -13.48 10.52 -23.67
N LEU A 95 -12.36 11.05 -23.15
CA LEU A 95 -11.02 10.71 -23.59
C LEU A 95 -10.74 9.20 -23.44
N VAL A 96 -11.00 8.66 -22.25
CA VAL A 96 -10.74 7.22 -21.99
C VAL A 96 -11.70 6.33 -22.80
N SER A 97 -12.97 6.74 -23.04
CA SER A 97 -13.87 5.99 -23.92
C SER A 97 -13.39 5.94 -25.37
N GLN A 98 -12.78 7.02 -25.88
CA GLN A 98 -12.16 7.03 -27.21
C GLN A 98 -10.98 6.06 -27.26
N ILE A 99 -10.12 6.07 -26.24
CA ILE A 99 -8.98 5.11 -26.14
C ILE A 99 -9.50 3.68 -26.07
N ILE A 100 -10.55 3.40 -25.29
CA ILE A 100 -11.15 2.06 -25.23
C ILE A 100 -11.58 1.58 -26.62
N ALA A 101 -12.14 2.45 -27.44
CA ALA A 101 -12.56 2.11 -28.80
C ALA A 101 -11.37 1.97 -29.75
N GLN A 102 -10.45 2.92 -29.77
CA GLN A 102 -9.29 2.93 -30.67
C GLN A 102 -8.32 1.78 -30.41
N GLU A 103 -8.10 1.46 -29.15
CA GLU A 103 -7.19 0.40 -28.72
C GLU A 103 -7.90 -0.96 -28.55
N GLU A 104 -9.17 -1.04 -28.92
CA GLU A 104 -10.00 -2.27 -28.79
C GLU A 104 -9.87 -2.92 -27.39
N ILE A 105 -9.98 -2.12 -26.35
CA ILE A 105 -9.85 -2.59 -24.96
C ILE A 105 -10.98 -3.56 -24.63
N ASP A 106 -10.64 -4.70 -24.05
CA ASP A 106 -11.58 -5.74 -23.65
C ASP A 106 -12.04 -5.62 -22.21
N LEU A 107 -11.17 -5.14 -21.31
CA LEU A 107 -11.38 -5.03 -19.86
C LEU A 107 -10.76 -3.76 -19.33
N VAL A 108 -11.41 -3.09 -18.37
CA VAL A 108 -10.88 -1.92 -17.68
C VAL A 108 -10.63 -2.23 -16.22
N HIS A 109 -9.46 -1.87 -15.72
CA HIS A 109 -9.05 -1.99 -14.34
C HIS A 109 -8.73 -0.60 -13.76
N THR A 110 -9.35 -0.24 -12.65
CA THR A 110 -9.06 1.01 -11.93
C THR A 110 -8.34 0.72 -10.64
N ASN A 111 -7.16 1.28 -10.45
CA ASN A 111 -6.33 1.11 -9.25
C ASN A 111 -6.52 2.31 -8.32
N THR A 112 -7.19 2.13 -7.19
CA THR A 112 -7.62 3.05 -6.13
C THR A 112 -9.02 3.65 -6.30
N LEU A 113 -9.63 4.09 -5.18
CA LEU A 113 -10.94 4.76 -5.16
C LEU A 113 -10.91 6.18 -5.76
N ALA A 114 -9.72 6.76 -5.88
CA ALA A 114 -9.58 8.15 -6.32
C ALA A 114 -9.85 8.36 -7.82
N VAL A 115 -9.85 7.32 -8.66
CA VAL A 115 -10.02 7.41 -10.12
C VAL A 115 -11.38 6.88 -10.54
N TRP A 116 -12.37 7.75 -10.71
CA TRP A 116 -13.74 7.36 -11.11
C TRP A 116 -13.88 7.14 -12.62
N THR A 117 -12.96 7.72 -13.36
CA THR A 117 -12.96 7.74 -14.83
C THR A 117 -13.05 6.33 -15.43
N GLY A 118 -12.29 5.37 -14.88
CA GLY A 118 -12.24 4.00 -15.42
C GLY A 118 -13.59 3.32 -15.40
N ALA A 119 -14.28 3.36 -14.26
CA ALA A 119 -15.59 2.75 -14.07
C ALA A 119 -16.66 3.36 -15.00
N LEU A 120 -16.67 4.69 -15.10
CA LEU A 120 -17.62 5.42 -15.95
C LEU A 120 -17.35 5.21 -17.45
N ALA A 121 -16.07 5.21 -17.87
CA ALA A 121 -15.68 4.97 -19.26
C ALA A 121 -15.96 3.51 -19.68
N ALA A 122 -15.67 2.54 -18.81
CA ALA A 122 -15.98 1.14 -19.03
C ALA A 122 -17.48 0.92 -19.29
N ARG A 123 -18.34 1.48 -18.39
CA ARG A 123 -19.80 1.42 -18.56
C ARG A 123 -20.25 2.08 -19.87
N ARG A 124 -19.72 3.28 -20.20
CA ARG A 124 -20.05 3.99 -21.46
C ARG A 124 -19.69 3.18 -22.69
N SER A 125 -18.58 2.42 -22.63
CA SER A 125 -18.06 1.62 -23.72
C SER A 125 -18.52 0.15 -23.69
N ASN A 126 -19.46 -0.20 -22.80
CA ASN A 126 -19.94 -1.56 -22.57
C ASN A 126 -18.80 -2.57 -22.38
N ARG A 127 -17.82 -2.22 -21.53
CA ARG A 127 -16.69 -3.08 -21.15
C ARG A 127 -16.79 -3.47 -19.68
N PRO A 128 -16.40 -4.72 -19.30
CA PRO A 128 -16.33 -5.11 -17.91
C PRO A 128 -15.31 -4.25 -17.16
N HIS A 129 -15.58 -4.01 -15.90
CA HIS A 129 -14.74 -3.18 -15.04
C HIS A 129 -14.38 -3.90 -13.74
N ILE A 130 -13.10 -3.84 -13.37
CA ILE A 130 -12.58 -4.26 -12.06
C ILE A 130 -12.12 -3.02 -11.31
N TRP A 131 -12.62 -2.86 -10.09
CA TRP A 131 -12.11 -1.83 -9.17
C TRP A 131 -11.17 -2.45 -8.15
N HIS A 132 -9.93 -2.00 -8.10
CA HIS A 132 -8.93 -2.45 -7.14
C HIS A 132 -8.72 -1.38 -6.07
N ILE A 133 -9.20 -1.62 -4.87
CA ILE A 133 -9.22 -0.69 -3.74
C ILE A 133 -8.04 -0.99 -2.82
N ARG A 134 -7.22 0.03 -2.57
CA ARG A 134 -5.98 -0.09 -1.80
C ARG A 134 -6.00 0.68 -0.49
N GLU A 135 -7.02 1.49 -0.28
CA GLU A 135 -7.20 2.38 0.86
C GLU A 135 -8.56 2.17 1.52
N SER A 136 -8.64 2.40 2.82
CA SER A 136 -9.90 2.51 3.55
C SER A 136 -10.40 3.95 3.47
N LEU A 137 -11.66 4.15 3.10
CA LEU A 137 -12.30 5.46 3.02
C LEU A 137 -13.17 5.68 4.25
N GLU A 138 -12.72 6.50 5.20
CA GLU A 138 -13.40 6.71 6.48
C GLU A 138 -14.15 8.04 6.56
N SER A 139 -13.71 9.02 5.79
CA SER A 139 -14.29 10.38 5.79
C SER A 139 -14.15 11.08 4.45
N PRO A 140 -15.04 12.04 4.14
CA PRO A 140 -16.28 12.37 4.86
C PRO A 140 -17.37 11.30 4.66
N LYS A 141 -18.26 11.11 5.64
CA LYS A 141 -19.28 10.04 5.63
C LYS A 141 -20.15 10.05 4.37
N GLN A 142 -20.46 11.23 3.82
CA GLN A 142 -21.25 11.36 2.59
C GLN A 142 -20.53 10.73 1.39
N LEU A 143 -19.22 10.92 1.29
CA LEU A 143 -18.42 10.31 0.24
C LEU A 143 -18.34 8.79 0.42
N VAL A 144 -18.19 8.30 1.66
CA VAL A 144 -18.23 6.86 1.96
C VAL A 144 -19.55 6.26 1.46
N THR A 145 -20.69 6.83 1.85
CA THR A 145 -22.02 6.37 1.43
C THR A 145 -22.21 6.41 -0.09
N LEU A 146 -21.67 7.45 -0.75
CA LEU A 146 -21.68 7.53 -2.21
C LEU A 146 -20.88 6.38 -2.83
N MET A 147 -19.66 6.13 -2.34
CA MET A 147 -18.79 5.08 -2.88
C MET A 147 -19.32 3.67 -2.61
N GLN A 148 -19.99 3.45 -1.47
CA GLN A 148 -20.68 2.18 -1.16
C GLN A 148 -21.79 1.82 -2.17
N ARG A 149 -22.38 2.83 -2.82
CA ARG A 149 -23.36 2.63 -3.90
C ARG A 149 -22.71 2.61 -5.27
N PHE A 150 -21.74 3.51 -5.50
CA PHE A 150 -21.13 3.73 -6.79
C PHE A 150 -20.23 2.55 -7.19
N VAL A 151 -19.30 2.14 -6.32
CA VAL A 151 -18.33 1.08 -6.63
C VAL A 151 -19.01 -0.23 -7.08
N PRO A 152 -19.93 -0.84 -6.31
CA PRO A 152 -20.52 -2.10 -6.74
C PRO A 152 -21.47 -1.97 -7.94
N SER A 153 -22.00 -0.75 -8.21
CA SER A 153 -22.89 -0.52 -9.34
C SER A 153 -22.17 -0.41 -10.69
N TYR A 154 -20.88 -0.06 -10.65
CA TYR A 154 -20.06 0.16 -11.84
C TYR A 154 -18.93 -0.85 -12.01
N SER A 155 -18.88 -1.89 -11.18
CA SER A 155 -17.85 -2.92 -11.25
C SER A 155 -18.45 -4.31 -11.43
N GLU A 156 -17.79 -5.13 -12.24
CA GLU A 156 -18.05 -6.56 -12.34
C GLU A 156 -17.47 -7.29 -11.13
N ARG A 157 -16.25 -6.93 -10.76
CA ARG A 157 -15.57 -7.37 -9.54
C ARG A 157 -14.94 -6.18 -8.82
N VAL A 158 -14.83 -6.31 -7.51
CA VAL A 158 -14.16 -5.35 -6.62
C VAL A 158 -13.06 -6.09 -5.87
N VAL A 159 -11.82 -5.74 -6.14
CA VAL A 159 -10.65 -6.27 -5.44
C VAL A 159 -10.34 -5.36 -4.26
N GLY A 160 -10.21 -5.94 -3.08
CA GLY A 160 -9.66 -5.25 -1.90
C GLY A 160 -8.31 -5.83 -1.53
N VAL A 161 -7.38 -4.98 -1.12
CA VAL A 161 -6.08 -5.44 -0.59
C VAL A 161 -6.19 -6.07 0.79
N SER A 162 -7.39 -6.05 1.38
CA SER A 162 -7.77 -6.72 2.63
C SER A 162 -9.28 -6.89 2.70
N GLN A 163 -9.74 -7.76 3.58
CA GLN A 163 -11.16 -7.94 3.87
C GLN A 163 -11.76 -6.66 4.48
N ALA A 164 -11.01 -5.99 5.37
CA ALA A 164 -11.42 -4.73 5.98
C ALA A 164 -11.74 -3.64 4.94
N VAL A 165 -10.94 -3.55 3.87
CA VAL A 165 -11.19 -2.62 2.76
C VAL A 165 -12.48 -2.97 2.01
N LEU A 166 -12.75 -4.25 1.76
CA LEU A 166 -13.99 -4.67 1.11
C LEU A 166 -15.21 -4.40 1.98
N GLU A 167 -15.15 -4.69 3.28
CA GLU A 167 -16.24 -4.45 4.23
C GLU A 167 -16.59 -2.97 4.36
N ASN A 168 -15.60 -2.09 4.25
CA ASN A 168 -15.80 -0.65 4.25
C ASN A 168 -16.67 -0.18 3.06
N ILE A 169 -16.55 -0.83 1.89
CA ILE A 169 -17.20 -0.40 0.65
C ILE A 169 -18.39 -1.30 0.27
N LEU A 170 -18.32 -2.61 0.48
CA LEU A 170 -19.34 -3.57 0.04
C LEU A 170 -20.30 -3.92 1.17
N VAL A 171 -21.21 -3.03 1.48
CA VAL A 171 -22.09 -3.13 2.67
C VAL A 171 -23.31 -4.05 2.48
N SER A 172 -23.77 -4.30 1.25
CA SER A 172 -24.91 -5.18 0.98
C SER A 172 -24.48 -6.60 0.57
N ALA A 173 -25.30 -7.61 0.77
CA ALA A 173 -25.01 -8.99 0.33
C ALA A 173 -24.73 -9.08 -1.17
N LYS A 174 -25.50 -8.37 -2.01
CA LYS A 174 -25.30 -8.29 -3.47
C LYS A 174 -23.94 -7.63 -3.81
N ALA A 175 -23.54 -6.60 -3.07
CA ALA A 175 -22.24 -5.95 -3.26
C ALA A 175 -21.10 -6.89 -2.84
N ARG A 176 -21.21 -7.54 -1.67
CA ARG A 176 -20.19 -8.48 -1.16
C ARG A 176 -19.93 -9.65 -2.11
N ALA A 177 -20.93 -10.13 -2.84
CA ALA A 177 -20.77 -11.18 -3.86
C ALA A 177 -19.82 -10.77 -5.01
N LYS A 178 -19.56 -9.48 -5.19
CA LYS A 178 -18.57 -8.97 -6.18
C LYS A 178 -17.16 -8.84 -5.61
N GLY A 179 -16.99 -8.92 -4.28
CA GLY A 179 -15.73 -8.72 -3.59
C GLY A 179 -14.78 -9.90 -3.74
N VAL A 180 -13.51 -9.61 -3.94
CA VAL A 180 -12.40 -10.57 -3.94
C VAL A 180 -11.25 -9.94 -3.17
N VAL A 181 -10.71 -10.63 -2.15
CA VAL A 181 -9.50 -10.18 -1.47
C VAL A 181 -8.29 -10.71 -2.22
N ILE A 182 -7.42 -9.79 -2.65
CA ILE A 182 -6.09 -10.13 -3.17
C ILE A 182 -5.10 -9.28 -2.38
N TYR A 183 -4.39 -9.91 -1.45
CA TYR A 183 -3.39 -9.21 -0.64
C TYR A 183 -2.24 -8.71 -1.49
N ASN A 184 -1.64 -7.60 -1.07
CA ASN A 184 -0.39 -7.15 -1.68
C ASN A 184 0.71 -8.18 -1.42
N GLY A 185 1.44 -8.55 -2.47
CA GLY A 185 2.60 -9.42 -2.38
C GLY A 185 3.92 -8.67 -2.54
N LYS A 186 4.98 -9.28 -2.03
CA LYS A 186 6.37 -8.86 -2.23
C LYS A 186 7.22 -10.04 -2.63
N GLU A 187 8.36 -9.75 -3.27
CA GLU A 187 9.39 -10.73 -3.62
C GLU A 187 10.14 -11.13 -2.33
N PRO A 188 10.02 -12.38 -1.85
CA PRO A 188 10.64 -12.80 -0.60
C PRO A 188 12.14 -12.59 -0.59
N GLU A 189 12.79 -12.90 -1.72
CA GLU A 189 14.25 -12.90 -1.88
C GLU A 189 14.85 -11.51 -1.59
N THR A 190 14.16 -10.45 -1.99
CA THR A 190 14.59 -9.05 -1.75
C THR A 190 14.72 -8.73 -0.26
N TRP A 191 13.80 -9.24 0.57
CA TRP A 191 13.72 -8.89 2.00
C TRP A 191 14.45 -9.89 2.90
N MET A 192 14.42 -11.16 2.53
CA MET A 192 15.15 -12.22 3.24
C MET A 192 16.65 -12.21 2.92
N GLY A 193 17.00 -11.88 1.69
CA GLY A 193 18.40 -11.86 1.24
C GLY A 193 19.24 -10.73 1.83
N ALA A 194 18.65 -9.68 2.35
CA ALA A 194 19.36 -8.53 2.90
C ALA A 194 20.26 -8.89 4.12
N GLU A 195 19.82 -9.83 4.95
CA GLU A 195 20.64 -10.34 6.06
C GLU A 195 21.80 -11.21 5.54
N ALA A 196 21.52 -12.13 4.63
CA ALA A 196 22.52 -13.03 4.04
C ALA A 196 23.59 -12.29 3.20
N SER A 197 23.25 -11.14 2.61
CA SER A 197 24.17 -10.29 1.83
C SER A 197 25.05 -9.35 2.69
N GLY A 198 24.95 -9.41 4.03
CA GLY A 198 25.66 -8.52 4.93
C GLY A 198 25.06 -7.11 5.04
N GLY A 199 23.83 -6.91 4.53
CA GLY A 199 23.12 -5.64 4.61
C GLY A 199 22.85 -5.19 6.04
N ARG A 200 22.49 -6.16 6.92
CA ARG A 200 22.28 -5.91 8.35
C ARG A 200 23.53 -5.29 9.01
N GLU A 201 24.68 -5.94 8.87
CA GLU A 201 25.93 -5.51 9.49
C GLU A 201 26.39 -4.17 8.91
N ARG A 202 26.23 -3.99 7.60
CA ARG A 202 26.58 -2.72 6.92
C ARG A 202 25.78 -1.56 7.49
N VAL A 203 24.45 -1.69 7.57
CA VAL A 203 23.56 -0.62 8.05
C VAL A 203 23.73 -0.39 9.56
N ARG A 204 23.87 -1.46 10.37
CA ARG A 204 24.13 -1.30 11.82
C ARG A 204 25.44 -0.54 12.07
N ARG A 205 26.51 -0.82 11.30
CA ARG A 205 27.79 -0.09 11.39
C ARG A 205 27.62 1.38 10.96
N GLU A 206 26.93 1.63 9.85
CA GLU A 206 26.62 2.98 9.36
C GLU A 206 25.88 3.82 10.40
N LEU A 207 24.89 3.23 11.04
CA LEU A 207 24.04 3.90 12.04
C LEU A 207 24.63 3.86 13.47
N GLY A 208 25.81 3.27 13.65
CA GLY A 208 26.46 3.13 14.94
C GLY A 208 25.68 2.30 15.94
N ILE A 209 24.95 1.26 15.49
CA ILE A 209 24.13 0.37 16.35
C ILE A 209 25.05 -0.73 16.91
N GLY A 210 25.29 -0.70 18.20
CA GLY A 210 26.11 -1.69 18.91
C GLY A 210 25.43 -3.07 19.00
N PRO A 211 26.23 -4.11 19.36
CA PRO A 211 25.71 -5.49 19.44
C PRO A 211 24.62 -5.67 20.50
N ASP A 212 24.72 -4.95 21.62
CA ASP A 212 23.79 -5.02 22.75
C ASP A 212 22.62 -4.02 22.63
N GLU A 213 22.62 -3.18 21.60
CA GLU A 213 21.56 -2.22 21.37
C GLU A 213 20.39 -2.83 20.60
N VAL A 214 19.19 -2.44 20.99
CA VAL A 214 17.92 -2.85 20.34
C VAL A 214 17.41 -1.72 19.46
N ALA A 215 17.33 -1.98 18.16
CA ALA A 215 16.90 -1.02 17.16
C ALA A 215 15.41 -1.18 16.84
N VAL A 216 14.61 -0.16 17.17
CA VAL A 216 13.22 -0.02 16.69
C VAL A 216 13.23 0.75 15.38
N GLY A 217 12.70 0.16 14.33
CA GLY A 217 12.58 0.77 13.00
C GLY A 217 11.15 1.15 12.64
N MET A 218 10.96 2.32 12.07
CA MET A 218 9.75 2.70 11.37
C MET A 218 10.12 3.10 9.94
N VAL A 219 9.59 2.37 8.95
CA VAL A 219 9.88 2.63 7.53
C VAL A 219 8.58 3.01 6.84
N ALA A 220 8.32 4.31 6.71
CA ALA A 220 7.09 4.82 6.11
C ALA A 220 7.24 6.29 5.75
N ARG A 221 6.43 6.80 4.81
CA ARG A 221 6.32 8.25 4.60
C ARG A 221 5.92 8.94 5.91
N ILE A 222 6.53 10.05 6.20
CA ILE A 222 6.16 10.88 7.35
C ILE A 222 4.84 11.58 7.03
N SER A 223 3.79 11.17 7.72
CA SER A 223 2.44 11.71 7.58
C SER A 223 1.62 11.46 8.83
N THR A 224 0.60 12.27 9.07
CA THR A 224 -0.33 12.09 10.19
C THR A 224 -0.95 10.70 10.21
N MET A 225 -1.26 10.12 9.04
CA MET A 225 -1.82 8.78 8.93
C MET A 225 -0.87 7.71 9.45
N LYS A 226 0.43 7.78 9.12
CA LYS A 226 1.43 6.78 9.54
C LYS A 226 1.88 6.96 10.98
N ALA A 227 1.64 8.13 11.56
CA ALA A 227 1.84 8.44 12.97
C ALA A 227 3.27 8.19 13.52
N PRO A 228 4.33 8.74 12.89
CA PRO A 228 5.68 8.66 13.45
C PRO A 228 5.83 9.33 14.81
N ASP A 229 5.00 10.31 15.11
CA ASP A 229 4.92 10.98 16.40
C ASP A 229 4.55 10.02 17.55
N LEU A 230 3.63 9.06 17.32
CA LEU A 230 3.31 8.02 18.32
C LEU A 230 4.51 7.11 18.58
N CYS A 231 5.27 6.77 17.52
CA CYS A 231 6.49 5.97 17.66
C CYS A 231 7.54 6.70 18.53
N VAL A 232 7.78 7.99 18.27
CA VAL A 232 8.69 8.83 19.09
C VAL A 232 8.22 8.89 20.54
N GLN A 233 6.94 9.15 20.79
CA GLN A 233 6.38 9.22 22.13
C GLN A 233 6.53 7.91 22.90
N ALA A 234 6.23 6.77 22.26
CA ALA A 234 6.37 5.45 22.89
C ALA A 234 7.83 5.13 23.23
N VAL A 235 8.76 5.40 22.31
CA VAL A 235 10.19 5.19 22.54
C VAL A 235 10.71 6.12 23.65
N ALA A 236 10.32 7.41 23.66
CA ALA A 236 10.69 8.35 24.70
C ALA A 236 10.27 7.88 26.10
N ARG A 237 9.10 7.25 26.24
CA ARG A 237 8.64 6.65 27.51
C ARG A 237 9.48 5.45 27.94
N LEU A 238 10.01 4.70 26.99
CA LEU A 238 10.83 3.53 27.27
C LEU A 238 12.29 3.87 27.62
N GLN A 239 12.84 4.98 27.15
CA GLN A 239 14.25 5.35 27.33
C GLN A 239 14.75 5.29 28.79
N PRO A 240 14.00 5.74 29.83
CA PRO A 240 14.44 5.63 31.21
C PRO A 240 14.63 4.19 31.70
N HIS A 241 13.93 3.23 31.10
CA HIS A 241 13.94 1.81 31.49
C HIS A 241 14.75 0.93 30.55
N PHE A 242 15.06 1.42 29.34
CA PHE A 242 15.75 0.71 28.26
C PHE A 242 16.84 1.60 27.64
N PRO A 243 17.96 1.85 28.35
CA PRO A 243 19.04 2.69 27.84
C PRO A 243 19.69 2.16 26.55
N GLN A 244 19.53 0.84 26.27
CA GLN A 244 20.00 0.23 25.02
C GLN A 244 19.07 0.43 23.82
N LEU A 245 17.87 1.01 24.01
CA LEU A 245 16.88 1.17 22.95
C LEU A 245 17.23 2.36 22.05
N ARG A 246 17.21 2.15 20.75
CA ARG A 246 17.37 3.21 19.73
C ARG A 246 16.21 3.17 18.76
N CYS A 247 15.81 4.31 18.23
CA CYS A 247 14.73 4.43 17.26
C CYS A 247 15.23 5.03 15.95
N PHE A 248 14.79 4.46 14.83
CA PHE A 248 15.16 4.89 13.48
C PHE A 248 13.92 5.04 12.64
N ILE A 249 13.62 6.27 12.21
CA ILE A 249 12.48 6.60 11.38
C ILE A 249 12.97 6.95 9.98
N ALA A 250 12.66 6.11 9.00
CA ALA A 250 13.03 6.29 7.61
C ALA A 250 11.82 6.59 6.74
N GLY A 251 11.90 7.67 6.00
CA GLY A 251 10.91 8.15 5.05
C GLY A 251 10.91 9.67 4.96
N GLY A 252 10.51 10.19 3.82
CA GLY A 252 10.33 11.62 3.60
C GLY A 252 8.90 12.09 3.95
N PRO A 253 8.68 13.40 4.09
CA PRO A 253 7.34 13.96 4.22
C PRO A 253 6.54 13.78 2.93
N VAL A 254 5.22 13.79 3.06
CA VAL A 254 4.35 13.88 1.90
C VAL A 254 4.53 15.27 1.25
N PRO A 255 4.72 15.39 -0.07
CA PRO A 255 4.90 16.67 -0.71
C PRO A 255 3.78 17.67 -0.36
N GLY A 256 4.16 18.85 0.11
CA GLY A 256 3.25 19.90 0.56
C GLY A 256 2.58 19.64 1.93
N GLN A 257 3.09 18.70 2.73
CA GLN A 257 2.63 18.38 4.09
C GLN A 257 3.84 18.19 5.00
N THR A 258 4.40 19.28 5.50
CA THR A 258 5.60 19.26 6.38
C THR A 258 5.24 19.19 7.87
N GLU A 259 3.99 19.48 8.23
CA GLU A 259 3.54 19.61 9.61
C GLU A 259 3.80 18.33 10.45
N ALA A 260 3.65 17.17 9.81
CA ALA A 260 3.93 15.90 10.49
C ALA A 260 5.42 15.70 10.78
N LEU A 261 6.32 16.20 9.90
CA LEU A 261 7.76 16.16 10.12
C LEU A 261 8.16 17.15 11.23
N GLU A 262 7.66 18.37 11.18
CA GLU A 262 7.91 19.41 12.20
C GLU A 262 7.47 18.95 13.60
N GLU A 263 6.32 18.26 13.69
CA GLU A 263 5.85 17.67 14.93
C GLU A 263 6.81 16.60 15.45
N VAL A 264 7.25 15.69 14.58
CA VAL A 264 8.20 14.62 14.94
C VAL A 264 9.53 15.20 15.42
N GLU A 265 10.10 16.19 14.72
CA GLU A 265 11.34 16.85 15.08
C GLU A 265 11.22 17.52 16.48
N ARG A 266 10.08 18.17 16.73
CA ARG A 266 9.80 18.79 18.04
C ARG A 266 9.71 17.75 19.16
N LEU A 267 9.08 16.60 18.93
CA LEU A 267 8.99 15.51 19.89
C LEU A 267 10.35 14.87 20.15
N VAL A 268 11.16 14.66 19.09
CA VAL A 268 12.54 14.16 19.25
C VAL A 268 13.34 15.10 20.13
N ALA A 269 13.30 16.40 19.88
CA ALA A 269 14.04 17.39 20.68
C ALA A 269 13.63 17.42 22.16
N ARG A 270 12.43 16.96 22.50
CA ARG A 270 11.89 16.88 23.87
C ARG A 270 12.01 15.51 24.53
N ALA A 271 12.52 14.51 23.81
CA ALA A 271 12.70 13.16 24.35
C ALA A 271 13.75 13.17 25.48
N PRO A 272 13.67 12.25 26.45
CA PRO A 272 14.67 12.12 27.53
C PRO A 272 16.12 11.97 27.01
N ASP A 273 16.30 11.22 25.92
CA ASP A 273 17.58 11.12 25.20
C ASP A 273 17.35 11.28 23.68
N PRO A 274 17.38 12.52 23.17
CA PRO A 274 17.19 12.81 21.76
C PRO A 274 18.22 12.14 20.84
N ALA A 275 19.44 11.89 21.35
CA ALA A 275 20.52 11.28 20.56
C ALA A 275 20.25 9.82 20.18
N ARG A 276 19.24 9.20 20.78
CA ARG A 276 18.83 7.80 20.47
C ARG A 276 17.65 7.70 19.52
N ILE A 277 17.13 8.82 19.01
CA ILE A 277 16.02 8.84 18.04
C ILE A 277 16.49 9.53 16.76
N HIS A 278 16.53 8.78 15.67
CA HIS A 278 17.16 9.21 14.41
C HIS A 278 16.13 9.31 13.30
N LEU A 279 16.03 10.49 12.67
CA LEU A 279 15.26 10.72 11.46
C LEU A 279 16.19 10.55 10.25
N LEU A 280 16.02 9.48 9.48
CA LEU A 280 16.95 9.09 8.42
C LEU A 280 16.62 9.70 7.05
N GLY A 281 15.46 10.39 6.92
CA GLY A 281 14.99 10.83 5.62
C GLY A 281 14.62 9.65 4.68
N GLU A 282 14.59 9.92 3.39
CA GLU A 282 14.30 8.88 2.40
C GLU A 282 15.49 7.93 2.24
N ARG A 283 15.21 6.63 2.29
CA ARG A 283 16.18 5.55 2.11
C ARG A 283 15.78 4.67 0.92
N ARG A 284 16.75 4.33 0.10
CA ARG A 284 16.57 3.42 -1.06
C ARG A 284 16.92 1.97 -0.75
N ASP A 285 17.62 1.73 0.35
CA ASP A 285 18.04 0.43 0.84
C ASP A 285 17.12 -0.10 1.94
N ALA A 286 15.82 0.08 1.79
CA ALA A 286 14.81 -0.34 2.77
C ALA A 286 14.94 -1.84 3.19
N PRO A 287 15.29 -2.80 2.31
CA PRO A 287 15.53 -4.18 2.73
C PRO A 287 16.66 -4.30 3.77
N ASP A 288 17.81 -3.69 3.51
CA ASP A 288 18.97 -3.72 4.41
C ASP A 288 18.69 -2.99 5.73
N LEU A 289 17.98 -1.85 5.62
CA LEU A 289 17.55 -1.09 6.80
C LEU A 289 16.61 -1.92 7.68
N MET A 290 15.60 -2.61 7.10
CA MET A 290 14.71 -3.47 7.87
C MET A 290 15.45 -4.67 8.48
N ALA A 291 16.39 -5.26 7.76
CA ALA A 291 17.26 -6.31 8.30
C ALA A 291 18.08 -5.82 9.51
N ALA A 292 18.54 -4.55 9.50
CA ALA A 292 19.29 -3.95 10.58
C ALA A 292 18.48 -3.69 11.85
N MET A 293 17.16 -3.56 11.73
CA MET A 293 16.26 -3.36 12.88
C MET A 293 16.03 -4.67 13.63
N ASP A 294 15.65 -4.56 14.90
CA ASP A 294 15.30 -5.68 15.76
C ASP A 294 13.78 -5.79 15.97
N ILE A 295 13.08 -4.66 15.89
CA ILE A 295 11.62 -4.52 16.04
C ILE A 295 11.14 -3.52 14.99
N LEU A 296 9.97 -3.74 14.40
CA LEU A 296 9.32 -2.76 13.53
C LEU A 296 8.07 -2.18 14.17
N ALA A 297 7.91 -0.86 14.07
CA ALA A 297 6.72 -0.13 14.50
C ALA A 297 5.90 0.33 13.29
N ALA A 298 4.59 0.08 13.32
CA ALA A 298 3.64 0.52 12.29
C ALA A 298 2.35 1.09 12.93
N PRO A 299 2.44 2.22 13.66
CA PRO A 299 1.37 2.74 14.52
C PRO A 299 0.34 3.59 13.74
N SER A 300 -0.03 3.21 12.52
CA SER A 300 -0.95 3.99 11.68
C SER A 300 -2.25 4.33 12.41
N ARG A 301 -2.72 5.60 12.31
CA ARG A 301 -3.93 6.07 12.96
C ARG A 301 -5.21 5.58 12.29
N TYR A 302 -5.25 5.61 10.97
CA TYR A 302 -6.46 5.33 10.18
C TYR A 302 -6.09 5.00 8.72
N GLY A 303 -7.10 4.61 7.93
CA GLY A 303 -7.00 4.54 6.47
C GLY A 303 -6.10 3.44 5.90
N GLU A 304 -5.60 2.54 6.75
CA GLU A 304 -4.65 1.50 6.32
C GLU A 304 -5.39 0.39 5.56
N GLY A 305 -5.09 0.26 4.28
CA GLY A 305 -5.63 -0.83 3.47
C GLY A 305 -5.05 -2.18 3.87
N ALA A 306 -3.75 -2.31 3.78
CA ALA A 306 -2.89 -3.39 4.27
C ALA A 306 -1.45 -2.90 4.18
N SER A 307 -0.77 -2.74 5.30
CA SER A 307 0.54 -2.11 5.36
C SER A 307 1.63 -2.94 4.67
N LEU A 308 2.21 -2.40 3.60
CA LEU A 308 3.36 -3.03 2.94
C LEU A 308 4.56 -3.14 3.87
N THR A 309 4.77 -2.17 4.76
CA THR A 309 5.87 -2.19 5.73
C THR A 309 5.76 -3.40 6.67
N ILE A 310 4.54 -3.78 7.08
CA ILE A 310 4.32 -4.98 7.89
C ILE A 310 4.73 -6.23 7.10
N ILE A 311 4.26 -6.37 5.87
CA ILE A 311 4.59 -7.52 5.01
C ILE A 311 6.10 -7.61 4.78
N GLN A 312 6.75 -6.49 4.49
CA GLN A 312 8.20 -6.40 4.30
C GLN A 312 8.97 -6.79 5.55
N GLY A 313 8.54 -6.29 6.71
CA GLY A 313 9.13 -6.63 8.00
C GLY A 313 8.97 -8.11 8.36
N MET A 314 7.82 -8.69 8.04
CA MET A 314 7.59 -10.13 8.20
C MET A 314 8.55 -10.95 7.33
N PHE A 315 8.78 -10.59 6.07
CA PHE A 315 9.79 -11.25 5.24
C PHE A 315 11.20 -11.10 5.80
N ALA A 316 11.53 -9.96 6.38
CA ALA A 316 12.81 -9.74 7.08
C ALA A 316 12.90 -10.43 8.46
N ALA A 317 11.97 -11.30 8.82
CA ALA A 317 11.86 -11.98 10.11
C ALA A 317 11.88 -11.03 11.32
N LYS A 318 11.26 -9.85 11.21
CA LYS A 318 11.16 -8.89 12.31
C LYS A 318 9.77 -8.93 12.94
N PRO A 319 9.67 -8.97 14.28
CA PRO A 319 8.39 -8.81 14.97
C PRO A 319 7.87 -7.39 14.74
N VAL A 320 6.56 -7.26 14.62
CA VAL A 320 5.92 -5.97 14.34
C VAL A 320 4.99 -5.57 15.48
N VAL A 321 5.08 -4.32 15.92
CA VAL A 321 4.05 -3.69 16.75
C VAL A 321 3.25 -2.74 15.85
N ALA A 322 1.99 -3.08 15.58
CA ALA A 322 1.15 -2.36 14.63
C ALA A 322 -0.18 -1.97 15.25
N SER A 323 -0.75 -0.84 14.80
CA SER A 323 -2.13 -0.50 15.15
C SER A 323 -3.12 -1.47 14.52
N ASP A 324 -4.17 -1.82 15.26
CA ASP A 324 -5.35 -2.56 14.80
C ASP A 324 -6.23 -1.67 13.89
N ALA A 325 -5.64 -1.15 12.82
CA ALA A 325 -6.25 -0.25 11.87
C ALA A 325 -6.40 -0.92 10.50
N GLY A 326 -7.61 -0.91 9.98
CA GLY A 326 -7.91 -1.45 8.65
C GLY A 326 -7.44 -2.89 8.47
N GLY A 327 -6.68 -3.16 7.40
CA GLY A 327 -6.18 -4.49 7.07
C GLY A 327 -5.00 -4.99 7.91
N ASN A 328 -4.43 -4.21 8.83
CA ASN A 328 -3.29 -4.65 9.64
C ASN A 328 -3.63 -5.89 10.51
N ARG A 329 -4.87 -5.98 11.01
CA ARG A 329 -5.38 -7.15 11.75
C ARG A 329 -5.36 -8.46 10.96
N GLU A 330 -5.32 -8.36 9.64
CA GLU A 330 -5.25 -9.54 8.76
C GLU A 330 -3.80 -9.95 8.48
N LEU A 331 -2.87 -9.02 8.65
CA LEU A 331 -1.44 -9.26 8.47
C LEU A 331 -0.82 -9.84 9.74
N VAL A 332 -1.02 -9.15 10.89
CA VAL A 332 -0.41 -9.51 12.17
C VAL A 332 -1.32 -10.48 12.95
N GLU A 333 -0.79 -11.61 13.35
CA GLU A 333 -1.40 -12.50 14.35
C GLU A 333 -0.92 -12.08 15.74
N ALA A 334 -1.82 -11.43 16.50
CA ALA A 334 -1.51 -10.86 17.81
C ALA A 334 -0.95 -11.95 18.76
N GLY A 335 0.18 -11.67 19.42
CA GLY A 335 0.87 -12.58 20.30
C GLY A 335 1.70 -13.67 19.61
N ARG A 336 1.58 -13.83 18.27
CA ARG A 336 2.31 -14.86 17.52
C ARG A 336 3.34 -14.27 16.55
N THR A 337 2.96 -13.27 15.75
CA THR A 337 3.84 -12.64 14.77
C THR A 337 4.19 -11.20 15.12
N GLY A 338 3.64 -10.70 16.20
CA GLY A 338 3.79 -9.34 16.71
C GLY A 338 2.64 -8.94 17.63
N TYR A 339 2.48 -7.66 17.84
CA TYR A 339 1.41 -7.10 18.65
C TYR A 339 0.49 -6.21 17.81
N LEU A 340 -0.82 -6.30 18.07
CA LEU A 340 -1.82 -5.35 17.61
C LEU A 340 -2.24 -4.47 18.78
N ILE A 341 -2.19 -3.16 18.59
CA ILE A 341 -2.51 -2.16 19.60
C ILE A 341 -3.68 -1.29 19.13
N PRO A 342 -4.49 -0.72 20.01
CA PRO A 342 -5.49 0.26 19.61
C PRO A 342 -4.82 1.43 18.88
N PRO A 343 -5.46 1.99 17.83
CA PRO A 343 -4.98 3.22 17.20
C PRO A 343 -4.85 4.36 18.23
N GLU A 344 -3.82 5.18 18.08
CA GLU A 344 -3.50 6.34 18.95
C GLU A 344 -3.11 6.00 20.41
N ASP A 345 -3.02 4.74 20.77
CA ASP A 345 -2.63 4.28 22.10
C ASP A 345 -1.10 4.19 22.24
N VAL A 346 -0.49 5.26 22.74
CA VAL A 346 0.97 5.35 22.95
C VAL A 346 1.43 4.40 24.05
N GLU A 347 0.60 4.16 25.10
CA GLU A 347 0.94 3.25 26.19
C GLU A 347 1.01 1.80 25.68
N ALA A 348 -0.01 1.35 24.96
CA ALA A 348 -0.03 0.02 24.38
C ALA A 348 1.13 -0.17 23.37
N LEU A 349 1.49 0.89 22.62
CA LEU A 349 2.65 0.86 21.72
C LEU A 349 3.95 0.71 22.53
N ALA A 350 4.12 1.47 23.60
CA ALA A 350 5.28 1.37 24.48
C ALA A 350 5.37 -0.01 25.15
N GLU A 351 4.27 -0.56 25.65
CA GLU A 351 4.23 -1.91 26.23
C GLU A 351 4.68 -2.97 25.23
N GLY A 352 4.10 -2.97 24.02
CA GLY A 352 4.45 -3.92 22.97
C GLY A 352 5.93 -3.84 22.55
N LEU A 353 6.45 -2.62 22.39
CA LEU A 353 7.87 -2.38 22.13
C LEU A 353 8.75 -2.81 23.30
N GLY A 354 8.34 -2.53 24.54
CA GLY A 354 9.05 -2.88 25.76
C GLY A 354 9.15 -4.40 25.98
N HIS A 355 8.08 -5.17 25.71
CA HIS A 355 8.12 -6.63 25.74
C HIS A 355 9.16 -7.17 24.77
N LEU A 356 9.16 -6.67 23.56
CA LEU A 356 10.13 -7.07 22.55
C LEU A 356 11.55 -6.58 22.83
N ALA A 357 11.72 -5.43 23.47
CA ALA A 357 13.04 -4.93 23.83
C ALA A 357 13.72 -5.78 24.89
N ARG A 358 12.96 -6.33 25.85
CA ARG A 358 13.47 -7.18 26.94
C ARG A 358 13.91 -8.58 26.48
N ASP A 359 13.21 -9.16 25.51
CA ASP A 359 13.35 -10.57 25.18
C ASP A 359 13.77 -10.82 23.72
N ALA A 360 15.05 -11.13 23.54
CA ALA A 360 15.61 -11.49 22.23
C ALA A 360 15.06 -12.83 21.70
N GLY A 361 14.71 -13.75 22.59
CA GLY A 361 14.08 -15.03 22.22
C GLY A 361 12.70 -14.79 21.61
N LEU A 362 11.89 -13.96 22.26
CA LEU A 362 10.56 -13.57 21.78
C LEU A 362 10.65 -12.85 20.42
N ARG A 363 11.63 -11.94 20.24
CA ARG A 363 11.86 -11.30 18.94
C ARG A 363 12.11 -12.32 17.84
N ARG A 364 12.99 -13.30 18.07
CA ARG A 364 13.29 -14.36 17.10
C ARG A 364 12.07 -15.23 16.82
N GLN A 365 11.34 -15.64 17.84
CA GLN A 365 10.15 -16.47 17.73
C GLN A 365 9.06 -15.77 16.89
N MET A 366 8.70 -14.54 17.26
CA MET A 366 7.66 -13.78 16.55
C MET A 366 8.08 -13.41 15.13
N GLY A 367 9.34 -13.01 14.95
CA GLY A 367 9.89 -12.69 13.62
C GLY A 367 9.87 -13.90 12.70
N GLY A 368 10.30 -15.07 13.17
CA GLY A 368 10.26 -16.34 12.42
C GLY A 368 8.83 -16.75 12.06
N ALA A 369 7.91 -16.66 13.01
CA ALA A 369 6.48 -16.93 12.74
C ALA A 369 5.91 -15.96 11.72
N GLY A 370 6.28 -14.67 11.80
CA GLY A 370 5.93 -13.64 10.82
C GLY A 370 6.43 -14.00 9.42
N GLN A 371 7.69 -14.40 9.29
CA GLN A 371 8.29 -14.78 8.02
C GLN A 371 7.58 -15.97 7.38
N GLN A 372 7.30 -17.03 8.17
CA GLN A 372 6.54 -18.18 7.68
C GLN A 372 5.15 -17.79 7.16
N ARG A 373 4.44 -16.91 7.91
CA ARG A 373 3.14 -16.39 7.47
C ARG A 373 3.25 -15.58 6.18
N ALA A 374 4.27 -14.73 6.06
CA ALA A 374 4.48 -13.93 4.84
C ALA A 374 4.73 -14.82 3.62
N LEU A 375 5.57 -15.83 3.74
CA LEU A 375 5.84 -16.83 2.69
C LEU A 375 4.59 -17.59 2.25
N GLN A 376 3.68 -17.87 3.16
CA GLN A 376 2.44 -18.58 2.85
C GLN A 376 1.38 -17.69 2.20
N ARG A 377 1.33 -16.38 2.50
CA ARG A 377 0.17 -15.56 2.18
C ARG A 377 0.46 -14.31 1.35
N PHE A 378 1.69 -13.76 1.41
CA PHE A 378 1.98 -12.42 0.91
C PHE A 378 3.12 -12.39 -0.11
N THR A 379 3.36 -13.49 -0.81
CA THR A 379 4.34 -13.55 -1.91
C THR A 379 3.79 -12.84 -3.15
N LEU A 380 4.68 -12.24 -3.95
CA LEU A 380 4.31 -11.61 -5.20
C LEU A 380 3.70 -12.61 -6.18
N ASP A 381 4.28 -13.79 -6.31
CA ASP A 381 3.79 -14.85 -7.20
C ASP A 381 2.34 -15.23 -6.91
N ARG A 382 1.98 -15.34 -5.62
CA ARG A 382 0.59 -15.60 -5.21
C ARG A 382 -0.33 -14.47 -5.64
N THR A 383 0.04 -13.22 -5.36
CA THR A 383 -0.75 -12.03 -5.76
C THR A 383 -0.97 -11.99 -7.27
N VAL A 384 0.09 -12.24 -8.03
CA VAL A 384 0.06 -12.27 -9.49
C VAL A 384 -0.82 -13.41 -10.01
N ALA A 385 -0.68 -14.63 -9.46
CA ALA A 385 -1.48 -15.78 -9.85
C ALA A 385 -2.99 -15.55 -9.60
N GLU A 386 -3.35 -15.06 -8.40
CA GLU A 386 -4.73 -14.73 -8.03
C GLU A 386 -5.30 -13.63 -8.95
N PHE A 387 -4.49 -12.63 -9.29
CA PHE A 387 -4.92 -11.55 -10.17
C PHE A 387 -5.08 -11.99 -11.63
N ASN A 388 -4.16 -12.79 -12.15
CA ASN A 388 -4.30 -13.39 -13.50
C ASN A 388 -5.56 -14.25 -13.59
N ALA A 389 -5.86 -15.06 -12.57
CA ALA A 389 -7.07 -15.86 -12.52
C ALA A 389 -8.34 -14.98 -12.51
N LEU A 390 -8.34 -13.90 -11.73
CA LEU A 390 -9.46 -12.96 -11.69
C LEU A 390 -9.70 -12.26 -13.03
N LEU A 391 -8.64 -11.75 -13.67
CA LEU A 391 -8.75 -11.12 -14.98
C LEU A 391 -9.33 -12.10 -16.02
N TRP A 392 -8.88 -13.35 -15.98
CA TRP A 392 -9.35 -14.40 -16.88
C TRP A 392 -10.82 -14.74 -16.65
N ASP A 393 -11.24 -14.89 -15.40
CA ASP A 393 -12.66 -15.14 -15.03
C ASP A 393 -13.55 -14.01 -15.56
N VAL A 394 -13.20 -12.75 -15.26
CA VAL A 394 -13.99 -11.60 -15.71
C VAL A 394 -14.03 -11.49 -17.23
N TYR A 395 -12.92 -11.70 -17.90
CA TYR A 395 -12.86 -11.65 -19.37
C TYR A 395 -13.75 -12.73 -20.00
N THR A 396 -13.59 -14.00 -19.59
CA THR A 396 -14.31 -15.13 -20.21
C THR A 396 -15.79 -15.11 -19.94
N ASN A 397 -16.23 -14.72 -18.73
CA ASN A 397 -17.65 -14.61 -18.40
C ASN A 397 -18.35 -13.51 -19.22
N ASN A 398 -17.66 -12.39 -19.47
CA ASN A 398 -18.20 -11.31 -20.29
C ASN A 398 -18.13 -11.57 -21.79
N ALA A 399 -17.16 -12.36 -22.27
CA ALA A 399 -17.11 -12.78 -23.66
C ALA A 399 -18.30 -13.67 -24.03
N LYS A 400 -18.61 -14.67 -23.18
CA LYS A 400 -19.78 -15.56 -23.35
C LYS A 400 -21.13 -14.81 -23.30
N ALA A 401 -21.23 -13.74 -22.55
CA ALA A 401 -22.45 -12.93 -22.47
C ALA A 401 -22.66 -12.02 -23.69
N ARG A 402 -21.68 -11.92 -24.60
CA ARG A 402 -21.73 -11.14 -25.85
C ARG A 402 -21.96 -11.98 -27.10
N GLU A 403 -21.67 -13.28 -27.01
CA GLU A 403 -22.07 -14.29 -28.00
C GLU A 403 -23.58 -14.64 -27.82
#